data_8ee7b3f184f5cc00000a5ca72af463e4
#
_entry.id   8ee7b3f184f5cc00000a5ca72af463e4
#
_cell.length_a   1.000
_cell.length_b   1.000
_cell.length_c   1.000
_cell.angle_alpha   90.00
_cell.angle_beta   90.00
_cell.angle_gamma   90.00
#
_symmetry.space_group_name_H-M   'P 1'
#
loop_
_entity.id
_entity.type
_entity.pdbx_description
1 polymer ?
#
loop_
_entity_poly.entity_id
_entity_poly.type
_entity_poly.pdbx_seq_one_letter_code
_entity_poly.pdbx_strand_id
1 'polypeptide(L)'
;MTTKPGAGIIPATRVIYSRFPVARKGGLWYAEQQETKLKNGRRRTCFDDAGTPGKDGLCMRRIPALLTAALLLLSTASAEELTMKEIPVTSIGPVRIGQAENIEAATGCTVFVCPEGMRAGLDVRGGGPASRESQLLNPLMAAQEIHAIVLAGGSAYGLGTANGVMKCLEERGIGYDTGFALVPLVAQADIYDLSVGSPSVRPDPDMGYEAARRALDEPNYRDGNYGAGCGATVGKIKGMDYCMKTGIGSYAVEIGGLKIGAVVVLNALGDVYDWRTGEQIAGLLTEDKTALRSTSDYMKGSILPTDNKFTGNTTLAVVITNASFDKAQLCKIAGMAHDGYARSIRPVHTSADGDSIYAVSVGDVPADQDLVGILAAEVVSEAIKQAVENAESACGYPAARDLPQE
;
A
#
# COMPACT_ATOMS: atom_id res chain seq x y z
N MET A 1 -45.72 -50.97 -9.81
CA MET A 1 -45.68 -51.37 -8.41
C MET A 1 -44.24 -51.04 -7.94
N THR A 2 -43.90 -50.11 -7.11
CA THR A 2 -44.41 -49.64 -5.83
C THR A 2 -43.77 -48.28 -5.51
N THR A 3 -44.61 -47.31 -5.23
CA THR A 3 -44.65 -46.32 -4.14
C THR A 3 -43.41 -45.52 -3.75
N LYS A 4 -43.53 -44.21 -3.96
CA LYS A 4 -42.78 -43.11 -3.29
C LYS A 4 -43.22 -42.99 -1.81
N PRO A 5 -42.39 -42.54 -0.93
CA PRO A 5 -42.83 -41.81 0.29
C PRO A 5 -42.51 -40.32 0.25
N GLY A 6 -43.38 -39.58 0.90
CA GLY A 6 -43.68 -38.19 0.88
C GLY A 6 -42.63 -37.24 1.43
N ALA A 7 -42.77 -36.02 0.98
CA ALA A 7 -42.09 -34.84 1.46
C ALA A 7 -42.74 -34.38 2.78
N GLY A 8 -41.95 -34.35 3.85
CA GLY A 8 -42.30 -33.71 5.12
C GLY A 8 -42.01 -32.23 5.04
N ILE A 9 -43.02 -31.41 5.22
CA ILE A 9 -42.99 -29.96 5.34
C ILE A 9 -42.53 -29.62 6.77
N ILE A 10 -41.39 -28.90 6.89
CA ILE A 10 -40.93 -28.31 8.15
C ILE A 10 -41.53 -26.91 8.23
N PRO A 11 -42.17 -26.50 9.34
CA PRO A 11 -42.78 -25.18 9.48
C PRO A 11 -41.70 -24.11 9.75
N ALA A 12 -41.82 -22.97 9.07
CA ALA A 12 -40.99 -21.80 9.20
C ALA A 12 -41.10 -21.19 10.63
N THR A 13 -39.98 -21.18 11.32
CA THR A 13 -39.85 -20.48 12.62
C THR A 13 -39.76 -18.98 12.37
N ARG A 14 -40.78 -18.25 12.79
CA ARG A 14 -40.84 -16.78 12.79
C ARG A 14 -39.83 -16.22 13.78
N VAL A 15 -38.77 -15.57 13.31
CA VAL A 15 -37.87 -14.79 14.16
C VAL A 15 -38.53 -13.42 14.42
N ILE A 16 -38.88 -13.19 15.67
CA ILE A 16 -39.41 -11.90 16.13
C ILE A 16 -38.23 -10.98 16.42
N TYR A 17 -38.04 -9.96 15.60
CA TYR A 17 -37.12 -8.86 15.90
C TYR A 17 -37.75 -7.96 16.96
N SER A 18 -37.27 -8.00 18.20
CA SER A 18 -37.55 -7.00 19.20
C SER A 18 -36.81 -5.69 18.84
N ARG A 19 -37.59 -4.65 18.59
CA ARG A 19 -37.07 -3.30 18.41
C ARG A 19 -36.55 -2.77 19.76
N PHE A 20 -35.26 -2.53 19.88
CA PHE A 20 -34.70 -1.70 20.93
C PHE A 20 -34.80 -0.22 20.51
N PRO A 21 -35.23 0.68 21.39
CA PRO A 21 -35.27 2.10 21.08
C PRO A 21 -33.86 2.68 21.11
N VAL A 22 -33.46 3.33 20.02
CA VAL A 22 -32.23 4.11 19.91
C VAL A 22 -32.42 5.40 20.73
N ALA A 23 -31.82 5.47 21.90
CA ALA A 23 -31.71 6.71 22.65
C ALA A 23 -30.54 7.54 22.06
N ARG A 24 -30.88 8.64 21.38
CA ARG A 24 -29.93 9.72 21.09
C ARG A 24 -29.47 10.36 22.38
N LYS A 25 -28.22 10.17 22.77
CA LYS A 25 -27.45 11.13 23.62
C LYS A 25 -25.99 11.03 23.19
N GLY A 26 -25.64 11.77 22.17
CA GLY A 26 -24.26 12.05 21.81
C GLY A 26 -23.96 13.51 22.17
N GLY A 27 -22.83 13.76 22.78
CA GLY A 27 -22.25 15.09 22.85
C GLY A 27 -22.17 15.73 24.22
N LEU A 28 -21.57 15.09 25.23
CA LEU A 28 -21.13 15.82 26.46
C LEU A 28 -20.06 15.07 27.29
N TRP A 29 -19.34 14.13 26.74
CA TRP A 29 -18.33 13.36 27.53
C TRP A 29 -16.89 13.87 27.42
N TYR A 30 -16.58 14.75 26.47
CA TYR A 30 -15.20 15.27 26.28
C TYR A 30 -14.91 16.61 27.00
N ALA A 31 -15.93 17.32 27.47
CA ALA A 31 -15.74 18.60 28.14
C ALA A 31 -15.57 18.50 29.69
N GLU A 32 -15.98 17.40 30.33
CA GLU A 32 -15.96 17.28 31.79
C GLU A 32 -14.64 16.76 32.38
N GLN A 33 -13.75 16.17 31.58
CA GLN A 33 -12.44 15.71 32.11
C GLN A 33 -11.34 16.79 32.14
N GLN A 34 -11.54 17.93 31.50
CA GLN A 34 -10.56 19.04 31.55
C GLN A 34 -10.83 20.03 32.71
N GLU A 35 -12.09 20.13 33.22
CA GLU A 35 -12.38 21.03 34.30
C GLU A 35 -12.02 20.52 35.71
N THR A 36 -11.83 19.22 35.88
CA THR A 36 -11.53 18.65 37.21
C THR A 36 -10.05 18.77 37.60
N LYS A 37 -9.16 19.12 36.68
CA LYS A 37 -7.71 19.33 36.98
C LYS A 37 -7.36 20.78 37.41
N LEU A 38 -8.26 21.72 37.25
CA LEU A 38 -8.02 23.13 37.57
C LEU A 38 -8.55 23.57 38.95
N LYS A 39 -9.29 22.73 39.70
CA LYS A 39 -9.89 23.11 40.99
C LYS A 39 -9.11 22.68 42.24
N ASN A 40 -7.97 22.01 42.14
CA ASN A 40 -7.17 21.61 43.31
C ASN A 40 -5.85 22.40 43.50
N GLY A 41 -5.85 23.64 43.07
CA GLY A 41 -4.81 24.60 43.45
C GLY A 41 -5.11 25.18 44.84
N ARG A 42 -4.47 24.65 45.88
CA ARG A 42 -4.57 25.17 47.23
C ARG A 42 -4.17 26.64 47.26
N ARG A 43 -5.13 27.53 47.60
CA ARG A 43 -4.85 28.89 48.08
C ARG A 43 -4.21 28.76 49.46
N ARG A 44 -2.94 29.07 49.59
CA ARG A 44 -2.34 29.42 50.88
C ARG A 44 -2.69 30.87 51.14
N THR A 45 -3.56 31.11 52.10
CA THR A 45 -3.76 32.43 52.71
C THR A 45 -2.72 32.58 53.79
N CYS A 46 -1.86 33.56 53.66
CA CYS A 46 -1.02 34.03 54.74
C CYS A 46 -1.88 34.94 55.63
N PHE A 47 -2.05 34.52 56.88
CA PHE A 47 -2.56 35.40 57.93
C PHE A 47 -1.37 35.93 58.71
N ASP A 48 -1.28 37.25 58.86
CA ASP A 48 -0.39 37.88 59.81
C ASP A 48 -1.05 38.02 61.16
N ASP A 49 -0.30 37.80 62.21
CA ASP A 49 -0.73 37.82 63.62
C ASP A 49 -1.00 39.24 64.17
N ALA A 50 -1.76 40.06 63.48
CA ALA A 50 -2.26 41.31 64.12
C ALA A 50 -3.49 41.82 63.31
N GLY A 51 -4.64 41.64 63.92
CA GLY A 51 -5.93 42.05 63.34
C GLY A 51 -6.18 43.57 63.29
N THR A 52 -5.63 44.24 62.27
CA THR A 52 -6.13 45.57 61.92
C THR A 52 -5.99 45.82 60.41
N PRO A 53 -7.00 46.42 59.74
CA PRO A 53 -6.95 46.70 58.33
C PRO A 53 -6.10 47.95 58.07
N GLY A 54 -4.90 47.75 57.48
CA GLY A 54 -4.06 48.87 57.01
C GLY A 54 -4.50 49.30 55.61
N LYS A 55 -4.76 50.57 55.50
CA LYS A 55 -4.99 51.29 54.24
C LYS A 55 -3.65 51.43 53.49
N ASP A 56 -3.80 51.49 52.19
CA ASP A 56 -2.93 52.18 51.21
C ASP A 56 -1.67 51.47 50.72
N GLY A 57 -1.59 51.42 49.42
CA GLY A 57 -0.30 51.30 48.71
C GLY A 57 -0.32 50.39 47.49
N LEU A 58 -0.84 50.92 46.37
CA LEU A 58 -0.68 50.36 45.04
C LEU A 58 0.82 50.45 44.63
N CYS A 59 1.61 49.45 44.96
CA CYS A 59 2.99 49.35 44.52
C CYS A 59 3.04 48.74 43.11
N MET A 60 2.89 49.62 42.10
CA MET A 60 3.23 49.24 40.74
C MET A 60 4.75 49.04 40.62
N ARG A 61 5.20 47.80 40.80
CA ARG A 61 6.56 47.43 40.37
C ARG A 61 6.66 47.53 38.84
N ARG A 62 7.37 48.57 38.37
CA ARG A 62 7.77 48.69 36.99
C ARG A 62 8.65 47.47 36.63
N ILE A 63 8.08 46.50 35.91
CA ILE A 63 8.82 45.46 35.23
C ILE A 63 9.64 46.20 34.14
N PRO A 64 10.98 46.08 34.09
CA PRO A 64 11.75 46.79 33.09
C PRO A 64 11.38 46.26 31.70
N ALA A 65 11.05 47.16 30.80
CA ALA A 65 10.64 46.94 29.40
C ALA A 65 11.63 46.10 28.56
N LEU A 66 12.83 45.85 29.12
CA LEU A 66 13.86 45.00 28.51
C LEU A 66 13.56 43.49 28.58
N LEU A 67 12.73 43.02 29.52
CA LEU A 67 12.36 41.58 29.59
C LEU A 67 11.23 41.21 28.61
N THR A 68 10.37 42.16 28.27
CA THR A 68 9.30 41.94 27.27
C THR A 68 9.85 41.97 25.83
N ALA A 69 10.90 42.74 25.56
CA ALA A 69 11.55 42.74 24.25
C ALA A 69 12.37 41.46 24.00
N ALA A 70 12.95 40.86 25.02
CA ALA A 70 13.67 39.59 24.91
C ALA A 70 12.73 38.37 24.70
N LEU A 71 11.51 38.39 25.25
CA LEU A 71 10.51 37.35 24.99
C LEU A 71 9.84 37.42 23.61
N LEU A 72 9.80 38.61 23.00
CA LEU A 72 9.28 38.83 21.65
C LEU A 72 10.31 38.50 20.54
N LEU A 73 11.61 38.46 20.87
CA LEU A 73 12.67 38.10 19.94
C LEU A 73 12.93 36.60 19.88
N LEU A 74 12.37 35.78 20.82
CA LEU A 74 12.47 34.31 20.83
C LEU A 74 11.32 33.61 20.12
N SER A 75 10.33 34.33 19.59
CA SER A 75 9.14 33.74 18.93
C SER A 75 9.16 33.88 17.39
N THR A 76 10.26 34.27 16.78
CA THR A 76 10.45 34.17 15.33
C THR A 76 11.37 32.99 14.99
N ALA A 77 11.12 31.82 15.58
CA ALA A 77 11.42 30.62 14.87
C ALA A 77 10.41 30.59 13.71
N SER A 78 10.83 31.04 12.54
CA SER A 78 10.09 30.79 11.30
C SER A 78 9.81 29.32 11.29
N ALA A 79 8.53 28.92 11.34
CA ALA A 79 8.15 27.59 10.98
C ALA A 79 8.67 27.42 9.54
N GLU A 80 9.74 26.67 9.39
CA GLU A 80 10.24 26.28 8.08
C GLU A 80 9.08 25.57 7.42
N GLU A 81 8.53 26.13 6.35
CA GLU A 81 7.42 25.56 5.64
C GLU A 81 7.89 24.20 5.12
N LEU A 82 7.30 23.12 5.65
CA LEU A 82 7.67 21.77 5.26
C LEU A 82 7.34 21.59 3.79
N THR A 83 8.36 21.56 2.94
CA THR A 83 8.20 21.31 1.50
C THR A 83 8.33 19.83 1.22
N MET A 84 7.40 19.32 0.40
CA MET A 84 7.46 17.95 -0.12
C MET A 84 8.39 17.91 -1.33
N LYS A 85 9.36 16.99 -1.32
CA LYS A 85 10.36 16.82 -2.37
C LYS A 85 10.29 15.39 -2.90
N GLU A 86 10.27 15.23 -4.22
CA GLU A 86 10.42 13.94 -4.86
C GLU A 86 11.83 13.39 -4.68
N ILE A 87 11.94 12.09 -4.39
CA ILE A 87 13.18 11.35 -4.20
C ILE A 87 13.11 9.99 -4.90
N PRO A 88 14.23 9.35 -5.24
CA PRO A 88 14.21 7.97 -5.69
C PRO A 88 13.68 7.03 -4.59
N VAL A 89 12.81 6.09 -4.96
CA VAL A 89 12.29 5.09 -4.00
C VAL A 89 13.42 4.26 -3.38
N THR A 90 14.49 4.01 -4.12
CA THR A 90 15.70 3.31 -3.66
C THR A 90 16.51 4.07 -2.60
N SER A 91 16.16 5.32 -2.32
CA SER A 91 16.79 6.13 -1.25
C SER A 91 16.12 5.98 0.11
N ILE A 92 15.07 5.14 0.23
CA ILE A 92 14.34 4.97 1.48
C ILE A 92 14.93 3.82 2.30
N GLY A 93 15.74 4.18 3.30
CA GLY A 93 16.28 3.26 4.29
C GLY A 93 17.14 2.12 3.72
N PRO A 94 17.22 0.99 4.43
CA PRO A 94 18.08 -0.14 4.06
C PRO A 94 17.45 -1.09 3.03
N VAL A 95 16.26 -0.81 2.51
CA VAL A 95 15.61 -1.67 1.50
C VAL A 95 16.38 -1.61 0.20
N ARG A 96 16.76 -2.77 -0.31
CA ARG A 96 17.46 -2.95 -1.59
C ARG A 96 16.53 -3.67 -2.55
N ILE A 97 16.45 -3.20 -3.79
CA ILE A 97 15.51 -3.72 -4.79
C ILE A 97 16.29 -4.31 -5.95
N GLY A 98 15.99 -5.57 -6.27
CA GLY A 98 16.58 -6.27 -7.42
C GLY A 98 15.51 -6.88 -8.32
N GLN A 99 15.80 -6.90 -9.61
CA GLN A 99 14.90 -7.39 -10.65
C GLN A 99 15.58 -8.46 -11.48
N ALA A 100 14.79 -9.48 -11.87
CA ALA A 100 15.17 -10.46 -12.88
C ALA A 100 13.95 -10.75 -13.75
N GLU A 101 14.15 -10.82 -15.06
CA GLU A 101 13.10 -11.03 -16.03
C GLU A 101 13.56 -11.90 -17.20
N ASN A 102 12.58 -12.54 -17.84
CA ASN A 102 12.69 -13.12 -19.17
C ASN A 102 11.82 -12.29 -20.13
N ILE A 103 12.45 -11.41 -20.88
CA ILE A 103 11.76 -10.45 -21.77
C ILE A 103 10.99 -11.18 -22.88
N GLU A 104 11.57 -12.26 -23.45
CA GLU A 104 10.93 -13.02 -24.52
C GLU A 104 9.68 -13.75 -24.03
N ALA A 105 9.71 -14.25 -22.82
CA ALA A 105 8.57 -14.90 -22.18
C ALA A 105 7.60 -13.91 -21.50
N ALA A 106 7.94 -12.65 -21.43
CA ALA A 106 7.19 -11.57 -20.81
C ALA A 106 6.83 -11.87 -19.34
N THR A 107 7.80 -12.28 -18.55
CA THR A 107 7.60 -12.56 -17.12
C THR A 107 8.87 -12.26 -16.32
N GLY A 108 8.72 -12.07 -15.00
CA GLY A 108 9.86 -11.76 -14.15
C GLY A 108 9.47 -11.58 -12.68
N CYS A 109 10.45 -11.21 -11.87
CA CYS A 109 10.24 -10.91 -10.46
C CYS A 109 11.02 -9.69 -9.99
N THR A 110 10.49 -9.02 -8.97
CA THR A 110 11.11 -7.90 -8.26
C THR A 110 11.17 -8.26 -6.78
N VAL A 111 12.37 -8.20 -6.18
CA VAL A 111 12.63 -8.60 -4.81
C VAL A 111 13.07 -7.40 -4.00
N PHE A 112 12.40 -7.17 -2.89
CA PHE A 112 12.73 -6.14 -1.89
C PHE A 112 13.41 -6.84 -0.72
N VAL A 113 14.66 -6.53 -0.45
CA VAL A 113 15.46 -7.15 0.61
C VAL A 113 15.80 -6.12 1.67
N CYS A 114 15.57 -6.48 2.92
CA CYS A 114 16.09 -5.75 4.09
C CYS A 114 16.89 -6.72 4.94
N PRO A 115 18.25 -6.70 4.88
CA PRO A 115 19.08 -7.70 5.56
C PRO A 115 18.90 -7.72 7.08
N GLU A 116 18.61 -6.57 7.67
CA GLU A 116 18.41 -6.40 9.12
C GLU A 116 16.98 -6.72 9.58
N GLY A 117 16.09 -7.05 8.62
CA GLY A 117 14.65 -7.19 8.84
C GLY A 117 13.88 -5.89 8.65
N MET A 118 12.59 -6.01 8.33
CA MET A 118 11.64 -4.90 8.22
C MET A 118 10.30 -5.31 8.81
N ARG A 119 9.67 -4.41 9.55
CA ARG A 119 8.29 -4.61 9.98
C ARG A 119 7.37 -4.43 8.78
N ALA A 120 6.39 -5.33 8.65
CA ALA A 120 5.50 -5.33 7.51
C ALA A 120 4.05 -5.59 7.91
N GLY A 121 3.13 -4.91 7.22
CA GLY A 121 1.70 -5.14 7.24
C GLY A 121 1.19 -5.41 5.82
N LEU A 122 0.02 -6.01 5.71
CA LEU A 122 -0.61 -6.40 4.44
C LEU A 122 -2.11 -6.10 4.50
N ASP A 123 -2.66 -5.58 3.39
CA ASP A 123 -4.10 -5.55 3.12
C ASP A 123 -4.35 -6.17 1.74
N VAL A 124 -5.31 -7.11 1.66
CA VAL A 124 -5.70 -7.83 0.45
C VAL A 124 -7.16 -7.52 0.14
N ARG A 125 -7.45 -6.95 -1.02
CA ARG A 125 -8.81 -6.58 -1.43
C ARG A 125 -9.30 -7.26 -2.69
N GLY A 126 -8.41 -7.83 -3.49
CA GLY A 126 -8.80 -8.64 -4.65
C GLY A 126 -9.42 -9.98 -4.24
N GLY A 127 -10.33 -10.52 -5.09
CA GLY A 127 -11.03 -11.78 -4.85
C GLY A 127 -10.23 -13.05 -5.18
N GLY A 128 -9.07 -12.92 -5.89
CA GLY A 128 -8.26 -14.05 -6.37
C GLY A 128 -6.75 -13.87 -6.16
N PRO A 129 -6.26 -13.60 -4.93
CA PRO A 129 -4.84 -13.36 -4.70
C PRO A 129 -4.02 -14.66 -4.84
N ALA A 130 -2.87 -14.59 -5.54
CA ALA A 130 -1.81 -15.57 -5.45
C ALA A 130 -0.77 -15.03 -4.48
N SER A 131 -0.64 -15.62 -3.28
CA SER A 131 0.25 -15.10 -2.24
C SER A 131 0.83 -16.19 -1.34
N ARG A 132 1.99 -15.90 -0.74
CA ARG A 132 2.72 -16.77 0.18
C ARG A 132 3.09 -16.00 1.45
N GLU A 133 3.02 -16.66 2.62
CA GLU A 133 3.34 -16.12 3.96
C GLU A 133 2.53 -14.88 4.37
N SER A 134 1.37 -14.65 3.72
CA SER A 134 0.50 -13.51 4.00
C SER A 134 0.00 -13.51 5.45
N GLN A 135 -0.24 -14.69 6.04
CA GLN A 135 -0.68 -14.80 7.43
C GLN A 135 0.40 -14.38 8.44
N LEU A 136 1.68 -14.50 8.08
CA LEU A 136 2.78 -14.06 8.92
C LEU A 136 2.73 -12.56 9.22
N LEU A 137 2.15 -11.78 8.31
CA LEU A 137 2.02 -10.32 8.43
C LEU A 137 0.82 -9.88 9.30
N ASN A 138 -0.05 -10.82 9.69
CA ASN A 138 -1.14 -10.51 10.62
C ASN A 138 -0.57 -10.04 11.97
N PRO A 139 -1.10 -8.95 12.56
CA PRO A 139 -0.66 -8.40 13.84
C PRO A 139 -0.64 -9.41 15.01
N LEU A 140 -1.46 -10.46 14.93
CA LEU A 140 -1.53 -11.50 15.96
C LEU A 140 -0.39 -12.54 15.89
N MET A 141 0.41 -12.54 14.81
CA MET A 141 1.51 -13.50 14.63
C MET A 141 2.77 -13.04 15.32
N ALA A 142 3.56 -14.02 15.81
CA ALA A 142 4.73 -13.78 16.65
C ALA A 142 5.88 -13.06 15.94
N ALA A 143 6.16 -13.40 14.68
CA ALA A 143 7.22 -12.75 13.90
C ALA A 143 6.92 -11.26 13.73
N GLN A 144 7.82 -10.40 14.17
CA GLN A 144 7.65 -8.95 14.09
C GLN A 144 8.23 -8.38 12.80
N GLU A 145 9.18 -9.07 12.19
CA GLU A 145 9.93 -8.61 11.02
C GLU A 145 10.01 -9.72 9.98
N ILE A 146 10.17 -9.33 8.73
CA ILE A 146 10.47 -10.20 7.58
C ILE A 146 11.73 -9.69 6.88
N HIS A 147 12.38 -10.51 6.05
CA HIS A 147 13.66 -10.19 5.42
C HIS A 147 13.51 -9.82 3.95
N ALA A 148 12.43 -10.27 3.30
CA ALA A 148 12.14 -9.91 1.91
C ALA A 148 10.65 -9.95 1.57
N ILE A 149 10.30 -9.18 0.52
CA ILE A 149 9.03 -9.28 -0.20
C ILE A 149 9.36 -9.56 -1.66
N VAL A 150 8.62 -10.48 -2.27
CA VAL A 150 8.72 -10.81 -3.70
C VAL A 150 7.43 -10.42 -4.38
N LEU A 151 7.53 -9.66 -5.46
CA LEU A 151 6.47 -9.50 -6.45
C LEU A 151 6.92 -10.25 -7.70
N ALA A 152 6.06 -11.11 -8.26
CA ALA A 152 6.43 -11.90 -9.42
C ALA A 152 5.27 -12.08 -10.41
N GLY A 153 5.59 -12.53 -11.63
CA GLY A 153 4.64 -13.07 -12.58
C GLY A 153 4.35 -14.56 -12.35
N GLY A 154 3.72 -15.22 -13.30
CA GLY A 154 3.51 -16.68 -13.31
C GLY A 154 2.29 -17.14 -12.50
N SER A 155 1.48 -16.24 -11.93
CA SER A 155 0.35 -16.62 -11.08
C SER A 155 0.81 -17.53 -9.92
N ALA A 156 -0.02 -18.46 -9.47
CA ALA A 156 0.33 -19.39 -8.40
C ALA A 156 1.60 -20.24 -8.65
N TYR A 157 2.02 -20.40 -9.92
CA TYR A 157 3.31 -21.07 -10.23
C TYR A 157 4.52 -20.22 -9.81
N GLY A 158 4.41 -18.90 -9.91
CA GLY A 158 5.47 -17.96 -9.53
C GLY A 158 5.79 -17.99 -8.03
N LEU A 159 4.89 -18.49 -7.17
CA LEU A 159 5.11 -18.60 -5.72
C LEU A 159 6.36 -19.43 -5.33
N GLY A 160 6.90 -20.22 -6.26
CA GLY A 160 8.17 -20.91 -6.11
C GLY A 160 9.40 -20.00 -6.06
N THR A 161 9.30 -18.77 -6.61
CA THR A 161 10.38 -17.77 -6.68
C THR A 161 10.97 -17.46 -5.31
N ALA A 162 10.14 -17.33 -4.26
CA ALA A 162 10.59 -17.08 -2.90
C ALA A 162 11.56 -18.17 -2.35
N ASN A 163 11.54 -19.40 -2.85
CA ASN A 163 12.49 -20.43 -2.43
C ASN A 163 13.93 -20.06 -2.81
N GLY A 164 14.12 -19.48 -3.99
CA GLY A 164 15.44 -18.99 -4.43
C GLY A 164 15.89 -17.78 -3.64
N VAL A 165 14.97 -16.88 -3.34
CA VAL A 165 15.24 -15.72 -2.46
C VAL A 165 15.69 -16.20 -1.07
N MET A 166 14.95 -17.14 -0.46
CA MET A 166 15.33 -17.73 0.83
C MET A 166 16.75 -18.33 0.79
N LYS A 167 17.04 -19.12 -0.25
CA LYS A 167 18.38 -19.69 -0.44
C LYS A 167 19.46 -18.61 -0.52
N CYS A 168 19.25 -17.58 -1.31
CA CYS A 168 20.20 -16.49 -1.46
C CYS A 168 20.46 -15.73 -0.15
N LEU A 169 19.41 -15.51 0.65
CA LEU A 169 19.52 -14.84 1.95
C LEU A 169 20.21 -15.72 3.00
N GLU A 170 19.87 -17.01 3.07
CA GLU A 170 20.48 -17.98 3.98
C GLU A 170 22.01 -18.09 3.75
N GLU A 171 22.43 -18.21 2.48
CA GLU A 171 23.86 -18.24 2.09
C GLU A 171 24.64 -16.98 2.50
N ARG A 172 23.93 -15.85 2.75
CA ARG A 172 24.50 -14.60 3.23
C ARG A 172 24.32 -14.34 4.72
N GLY A 173 23.84 -15.35 5.44
CA GLY A 173 23.62 -15.24 6.89
C GLY A 173 22.46 -14.33 7.26
N ILE A 174 21.46 -14.15 6.39
CA ILE A 174 20.28 -13.32 6.62
C ILE A 174 19.08 -14.24 6.89
N GLY A 175 18.43 -14.08 8.04
CA GLY A 175 17.28 -14.88 8.42
C GLY A 175 16.98 -14.82 9.91
N TYR A 176 15.82 -15.34 10.30
CA TYR A 176 15.44 -15.53 11.69
C TYR A 176 16.25 -16.69 12.29
N ASP A 177 16.97 -16.43 13.37
CA ASP A 177 17.78 -17.45 14.07
C ASP A 177 16.88 -18.35 14.92
N THR A 178 16.79 -19.61 14.55
CA THR A 178 16.07 -20.65 15.31
C THR A 178 16.93 -21.37 16.33
N GLY A 179 18.21 -21.02 16.44
CA GLY A 179 19.22 -21.75 17.21
C GLY A 179 19.76 -23.01 16.52
N PHE A 180 19.18 -23.42 15.38
CA PHE A 180 19.59 -24.56 14.56
C PHE A 180 19.94 -24.16 13.12
N ALA A 181 19.22 -23.18 12.58
CA ALA A 181 19.41 -22.63 11.25
C ALA A 181 18.87 -21.22 11.18
N LEU A 182 19.38 -20.43 10.24
CA LEU A 182 18.77 -19.17 9.85
C LEU A 182 17.62 -19.45 8.88
N VAL A 183 16.44 -18.90 9.16
CA VAL A 183 15.25 -19.05 8.32
C VAL A 183 14.87 -17.67 7.77
N PRO A 184 15.17 -17.36 6.50
CA PRO A 184 14.70 -16.13 5.87
C PRO A 184 13.18 -16.10 5.81
N LEU A 185 12.56 -15.07 6.38
CA LEU A 185 11.11 -14.87 6.32
C LEU A 185 10.81 -14.02 5.07
N VAL A 186 10.15 -14.66 4.08
CA VAL A 186 9.92 -14.07 2.75
C VAL A 186 8.43 -14.14 2.41
N ALA A 187 7.78 -12.97 2.32
CA ALA A 187 6.42 -12.85 1.82
C ALA A 187 6.43 -12.68 0.30
N GLN A 188 5.38 -13.14 -0.39
CA GLN A 188 5.27 -13.03 -1.84
C GLN A 188 3.83 -12.84 -2.29
N ALA A 189 3.65 -12.07 -3.39
CA ALA A 189 2.42 -12.03 -4.18
C ALA A 189 2.75 -11.96 -5.68
N ASP A 190 1.89 -12.60 -6.50
CA ASP A 190 2.13 -12.77 -7.92
C ASP A 190 1.00 -12.21 -8.77
N ILE A 191 1.37 -11.58 -9.90
CA ILE A 191 0.43 -11.23 -10.96
C ILE A 191 0.23 -12.44 -11.90
N TYR A 192 -0.86 -12.42 -12.65
CA TYR A 192 -1.10 -13.35 -13.75
C TYR A 192 -0.64 -12.73 -15.07
N ASP A 193 0.44 -13.22 -15.64
CA ASP A 193 1.01 -12.80 -16.92
C ASP A 193 1.11 -13.94 -17.96
N LEU A 194 0.57 -15.12 -17.64
CA LEU A 194 0.65 -16.35 -18.48
C LEU A 194 0.02 -16.19 -19.87
N SER A 195 -0.77 -15.14 -20.09
CA SER A 195 -1.42 -14.85 -21.36
C SER A 195 -0.64 -13.86 -22.23
N VAL A 196 0.50 -13.33 -21.75
CA VAL A 196 1.20 -12.25 -22.47
C VAL A 196 2.34 -12.77 -23.35
N GLY A 197 3.23 -13.57 -22.80
CA GLY A 197 4.33 -14.16 -23.55
C GLY A 197 4.21 -15.67 -23.63
N SER A 198 5.06 -16.39 -22.91
CA SER A 198 5.05 -17.86 -22.88
C SER A 198 4.46 -18.37 -21.56
N PRO A 199 3.33 -19.12 -21.58
CA PRO A 199 2.76 -19.69 -20.37
C PRO A 199 3.60 -20.81 -19.74
N SER A 200 4.59 -21.33 -20.45
CA SER A 200 5.47 -22.40 -19.98
C SER A 200 6.76 -21.89 -19.31
N VAL A 201 7.12 -20.62 -19.51
CA VAL A 201 8.25 -19.97 -18.83
C VAL A 201 7.69 -19.06 -17.75
N ARG A 202 8.11 -19.28 -16.50
CA ARG A 202 7.56 -18.62 -15.31
C ARG A 202 8.70 -18.28 -14.37
N PRO A 203 8.52 -17.27 -13.51
CA PRO A 203 9.47 -17.05 -12.43
C PRO A 203 9.62 -18.31 -11.57
N ASP A 204 10.84 -18.70 -11.34
CA ASP A 204 11.26 -19.91 -10.64
C ASP A 204 12.26 -19.58 -9.51
N PRO A 205 12.73 -20.57 -8.75
CA PRO A 205 13.72 -20.33 -7.71
C PRO A 205 15.03 -19.73 -8.22
N ASP A 206 15.49 -20.08 -9.42
CA ASP A 206 16.75 -19.55 -9.96
C ASP A 206 16.60 -18.06 -10.31
N MET A 207 15.46 -17.66 -10.86
CA MET A 207 15.14 -16.24 -11.11
C MET A 207 15.03 -15.45 -9.80
N GLY A 208 14.39 -16.02 -8.77
CA GLY A 208 14.29 -15.40 -7.44
C GLY A 208 15.65 -15.24 -6.77
N TYR A 209 16.50 -16.24 -6.87
CA TYR A 209 17.89 -16.19 -6.38
C TYR A 209 18.66 -15.05 -7.04
N GLU A 210 18.58 -14.95 -8.36
CA GLU A 210 19.28 -13.90 -9.11
C GLU A 210 18.77 -12.50 -8.78
N ALA A 211 17.44 -12.30 -8.65
CA ALA A 211 16.88 -11.02 -8.25
C ALA A 211 17.31 -10.61 -6.82
N ALA A 212 17.33 -11.56 -5.86
CA ALA A 212 17.82 -11.31 -4.52
C ALA A 212 19.33 -11.00 -4.50
N ARG A 213 20.13 -11.74 -5.29
CA ARG A 213 21.57 -11.46 -5.47
C ARG A 213 21.79 -10.04 -6.00
N ARG A 214 21.05 -9.64 -7.03
CA ARG A 214 21.13 -8.27 -7.57
C ARG A 214 20.73 -7.24 -6.52
N ALA A 215 19.65 -7.45 -5.79
CA ALA A 215 19.26 -6.54 -4.71
C ALA A 215 20.40 -6.28 -3.71
N LEU A 216 21.17 -7.32 -3.38
CA LEU A 216 22.24 -7.24 -2.37
C LEU A 216 23.55 -6.70 -2.92
N ASP A 217 23.95 -7.16 -4.12
CA ASP A 217 25.27 -6.93 -4.68
C ASP A 217 25.29 -5.78 -5.70
N GLU A 218 24.25 -5.67 -6.54
CA GLU A 218 24.16 -4.73 -7.67
C GLU A 218 22.70 -4.26 -7.88
N PRO A 219 22.11 -3.45 -6.99
CA PRO A 219 20.72 -3.02 -7.11
C PRO A 219 20.43 -2.43 -8.50
N ASN A 220 19.41 -2.98 -9.17
CA ASN A 220 19.14 -2.72 -10.59
C ASN A 220 17.69 -2.30 -10.87
N TYR A 221 16.98 -1.78 -9.87
CA TYR A 221 15.58 -1.38 -10.02
C TYR A 221 15.38 -0.36 -11.14
N ARG A 222 14.37 -0.61 -11.97
CA ARG A 222 13.89 0.28 -13.05
C ARG A 222 12.39 0.18 -13.20
N ASP A 223 11.75 1.31 -13.55
CA ASP A 223 10.34 1.36 -13.94
C ASP A 223 10.16 0.85 -15.39
N GLY A 224 8.96 0.42 -15.73
CA GLY A 224 8.60 -0.07 -17.07
C GLY A 224 8.46 -1.59 -17.16
N ASN A 225 8.88 -2.18 -18.29
CA ASN A 225 8.71 -3.61 -18.58
C ASN A 225 9.79 -4.48 -17.92
N TYR A 226 10.07 -4.26 -16.64
CA TYR A 226 11.14 -4.95 -15.91
C TYR A 226 10.63 -5.73 -14.72
N GLY A 227 11.38 -6.76 -14.31
CA GLY A 227 11.04 -7.59 -13.17
C GLY A 227 9.60 -8.11 -13.25
N ALA A 228 8.85 -7.97 -12.15
CA ALA A 228 7.44 -8.37 -12.08
C ALA A 228 6.52 -7.61 -13.05
N GLY A 229 6.93 -6.43 -13.54
CA GLY A 229 6.17 -5.64 -14.51
C GLY A 229 6.31 -6.11 -15.97
N CYS A 230 7.21 -7.07 -16.23
CA CYS A 230 7.55 -7.50 -17.60
C CYS A 230 6.31 -7.96 -18.39
N GLY A 231 5.39 -8.74 -17.77
CA GLY A 231 4.16 -9.23 -18.40
C GLY A 231 2.88 -8.49 -18.02
N ALA A 232 2.96 -7.34 -17.36
CA ALA A 232 1.78 -6.63 -16.85
C ALA A 232 0.97 -5.95 -17.96
N THR A 233 -0.39 -5.99 -17.84
CA THR A 233 -1.36 -5.42 -18.79
C THR A 233 -2.60 -4.89 -18.08
N VAL A 234 -3.38 -4.00 -18.72
CA VAL A 234 -4.63 -3.42 -18.18
C VAL A 234 -5.77 -3.40 -19.20
N GLY A 235 -7.01 -3.21 -18.76
CA GLY A 235 -8.16 -3.09 -19.66
C GLY A 235 -8.63 -4.42 -20.27
N LYS A 236 -8.65 -5.50 -19.50
CA LYS A 236 -8.78 -6.89 -19.99
C LYS A 236 -10.23 -7.43 -20.05
N ILE A 237 -11.25 -6.64 -19.72
CA ILE A 237 -12.63 -7.11 -19.61
C ILE A 237 -13.16 -7.77 -20.91
N LYS A 238 -12.69 -7.33 -22.07
CA LYS A 238 -13.07 -7.84 -23.38
C LYS A 238 -12.12 -8.90 -23.93
N GLY A 239 -11.14 -9.33 -23.12
CA GLY A 239 -10.08 -10.26 -23.52
C GLY A 239 -8.78 -9.57 -23.87
N MET A 240 -7.74 -10.38 -24.05
CA MET A 240 -6.38 -9.90 -24.26
C MET A 240 -6.17 -9.09 -25.54
N ASP A 241 -6.98 -9.31 -26.57
CA ASP A 241 -6.87 -8.59 -27.84
C ASP A 241 -7.08 -7.07 -27.74
N TYR A 242 -7.75 -6.62 -26.66
CA TYR A 242 -8.12 -5.23 -26.44
C TYR A 242 -7.43 -4.59 -25.25
N CYS A 243 -6.48 -5.26 -24.64
CA CYS A 243 -5.74 -4.73 -23.49
C CYS A 243 -4.50 -3.92 -23.91
N MET A 244 -3.96 -3.17 -22.96
CA MET A 244 -2.74 -2.40 -23.12
C MET A 244 -1.62 -2.94 -22.26
N LYS A 245 -0.39 -2.79 -22.76
CA LYS A 245 0.83 -3.05 -22.01
C LYS A 245 1.04 -2.00 -20.94
N THR A 246 1.36 -2.45 -19.75
CA THR A 246 1.82 -1.64 -18.61
C THR A 246 3.07 -2.26 -18.01
N GLY A 247 3.47 -1.84 -16.84
CA GLY A 247 4.71 -2.31 -16.23
C GLY A 247 4.72 -2.24 -14.71
N ILE A 248 5.91 -2.00 -14.20
CA ILE A 248 6.17 -1.62 -12.81
C ILE A 248 6.49 -0.13 -12.77
N GLY A 249 6.03 0.57 -11.74
CA GLY A 249 6.32 2.00 -11.56
C GLY A 249 6.57 2.33 -10.11
N SER A 250 7.32 3.40 -9.87
CA SER A 250 7.64 3.87 -8.52
C SER A 250 7.48 5.38 -8.38
N TYR A 251 7.19 5.80 -7.16
CA TYR A 251 7.20 7.20 -6.78
C TYR A 251 7.49 7.34 -5.28
N ALA A 252 8.29 8.32 -4.91
CA ALA A 252 8.62 8.55 -3.51
C ALA A 252 8.85 10.03 -3.21
N VAL A 253 8.54 10.41 -1.97
CA VAL A 253 8.69 11.79 -1.48
C VAL A 253 9.36 11.85 -0.11
N GLU A 254 9.97 12.99 0.16
CA GLU A 254 10.49 13.38 1.46
C GLU A 254 9.83 14.68 1.93
N ILE A 255 9.39 14.70 3.19
CA ILE A 255 8.81 15.86 3.85
C ILE A 255 9.32 15.92 5.30
N GLY A 256 10.10 16.95 5.66
CA GLY A 256 10.60 17.11 7.03
C GLY A 256 11.39 15.91 7.56
N GLY A 257 12.13 15.20 6.70
CA GLY A 257 12.88 13.99 7.05
C GLY A 257 12.06 12.68 7.02
N LEU A 258 10.73 12.75 6.99
CA LEU A 258 9.88 11.61 6.69
C LEU A 258 10.01 11.26 5.20
N LYS A 259 10.36 10.02 4.90
CA LYS A 259 10.40 9.47 3.55
C LYS A 259 9.32 8.40 3.38
N ILE A 260 8.62 8.47 2.27
CA ILE A 260 7.63 7.47 1.89
C ILE A 260 7.62 7.30 0.38
N GLY A 261 7.48 6.07 -0.08
CA GLY A 261 7.38 5.76 -1.50
C GLY A 261 6.62 4.46 -1.73
N ALA A 262 6.23 4.26 -2.97
CA ALA A 262 5.59 3.04 -3.42
C ALA A 262 6.24 2.50 -4.69
N VAL A 263 6.22 1.18 -4.83
CA VAL A 263 6.48 0.45 -6.06
C VAL A 263 5.23 -0.33 -6.40
N VAL A 264 4.70 -0.16 -7.62
CA VAL A 264 3.45 -0.79 -8.07
C VAL A 264 3.68 -1.63 -9.32
N VAL A 265 3.25 -2.89 -9.30
CA VAL A 265 3.12 -3.75 -10.48
C VAL A 265 1.67 -3.67 -10.94
N LEU A 266 1.45 -3.08 -12.12
CA LEU A 266 0.13 -2.69 -12.60
C LEU A 266 -0.43 -3.71 -13.61
N ASN A 267 -1.24 -4.66 -13.14
CA ASN A 267 -1.83 -5.70 -13.99
C ASN A 267 -3.37 -5.81 -13.80
N ALA A 268 -4.08 -4.69 -13.79
CA ALA A 268 -5.49 -4.57 -13.43
C ALA A 268 -6.46 -5.09 -14.51
N LEU A 269 -7.68 -5.48 -14.09
CA LEU A 269 -8.82 -5.66 -14.99
C LEU A 269 -9.28 -4.34 -15.59
N GLY A 270 -9.32 -3.30 -14.78
CA GLY A 270 -9.85 -1.98 -15.11
C GLY A 270 -8.92 -1.12 -15.94
N ASP A 271 -9.40 0.07 -16.21
CA ASP A 271 -8.68 1.14 -16.90
C ASP A 271 -7.94 2.00 -15.89
N VAL A 272 -6.91 2.69 -16.34
CA VAL A 272 -6.08 3.57 -15.53
C VAL A 272 -6.37 5.04 -15.84
N TYR A 273 -6.49 5.81 -14.76
CA TYR A 273 -6.78 7.24 -14.80
C TYR A 273 -5.69 8.02 -14.08
N ASP A 274 -5.27 9.14 -14.64
CA ASP A 274 -4.52 10.12 -13.88
C ASP A 274 -5.40 10.64 -12.73
N TRP A 275 -4.99 10.39 -11.50
CA TRP A 275 -5.78 10.68 -10.31
C TRP A 275 -5.96 12.17 -10.04
N ARG A 276 -5.10 13.03 -10.62
CA ARG A 276 -5.15 14.49 -10.49
C ARG A 276 -6.12 15.12 -11.49
N THR A 277 -6.10 14.65 -12.75
CA THR A 277 -6.93 15.20 -13.83
C THR A 277 -8.23 14.43 -14.02
N GLY A 278 -8.25 13.13 -13.65
CA GLY A 278 -9.36 12.22 -13.91
C GLY A 278 -9.41 11.72 -15.36
N GLU A 279 -8.39 12.02 -16.16
CA GLU A 279 -8.24 11.56 -17.54
C GLU A 279 -7.85 10.09 -17.60
N GLN A 280 -8.43 9.32 -18.52
CA GLN A 280 -8.04 7.94 -18.77
C GLN A 280 -6.72 7.92 -19.56
N ILE A 281 -5.70 7.26 -18.99
CA ILE A 281 -4.34 7.20 -19.59
C ILE A 281 -3.98 5.83 -20.15
N ALA A 282 -4.68 4.76 -19.75
CA ALA A 282 -4.52 3.41 -20.30
C ALA A 282 -5.79 2.60 -20.02
N GLY A 283 -5.94 1.44 -20.67
CA GLY A 283 -7.06 0.54 -20.38
C GLY A 283 -7.60 -0.20 -21.59
N LEU A 284 -8.92 -0.38 -21.61
CA LEU A 284 -9.63 -1.05 -22.68
C LEU A 284 -9.56 -0.25 -23.99
N LEU A 285 -9.16 -0.90 -25.07
CA LEU A 285 -9.08 -0.31 -26.40
C LEU A 285 -10.40 -0.44 -27.17
N THR A 286 -10.62 0.48 -28.11
CA THR A 286 -11.64 0.37 -29.18
C THR A 286 -11.35 -0.81 -30.10
N GLU A 287 -12.35 -1.17 -30.96
CA GLU A 287 -12.22 -2.31 -31.89
C GLU A 287 -11.07 -2.16 -32.88
N ASP A 288 -10.79 -0.94 -33.31
CA ASP A 288 -9.71 -0.57 -34.19
C ASP A 288 -8.37 -0.31 -33.48
N LYS A 289 -8.38 -0.40 -32.13
CA LYS A 289 -7.23 -0.19 -31.24
C LYS A 289 -6.60 1.21 -31.34
N THR A 290 -7.37 2.21 -31.77
CA THR A 290 -6.85 3.57 -31.95
C THR A 290 -7.16 4.49 -30.77
N ALA A 291 -8.12 4.14 -29.92
CA ALA A 291 -8.56 4.97 -28.80
C ALA A 291 -8.91 4.14 -27.56
N LEU A 292 -9.03 4.83 -26.43
CA LEU A 292 -9.42 4.25 -25.15
C LEU A 292 -10.94 4.14 -25.02
N ARG A 293 -11.40 3.14 -24.28
CA ARG A 293 -12.79 2.88 -23.96
C ARG A 293 -12.94 2.58 -22.47
N SER A 294 -14.08 2.90 -21.90
CA SER A 294 -14.36 2.63 -20.49
C SER A 294 -14.73 1.16 -20.24
N THR A 295 -13.92 0.46 -19.46
CA THR A 295 -14.23 -0.88 -18.93
C THR A 295 -15.50 -0.87 -18.09
N SER A 296 -15.68 0.14 -17.23
CA SER A 296 -16.86 0.26 -16.38
C SER A 296 -18.14 0.40 -17.18
N ASP A 297 -18.13 1.17 -18.28
CA ASP A 297 -19.32 1.35 -19.13
C ASP A 297 -19.58 0.10 -19.99
N TYR A 298 -18.52 -0.57 -20.44
CA TYR A 298 -18.66 -1.88 -21.08
C TYR A 298 -19.36 -2.89 -20.15
N MET A 299 -18.97 -2.97 -18.88
CA MET A 299 -19.59 -3.86 -17.89
C MET A 299 -21.05 -3.49 -17.61
N LYS A 300 -21.41 -2.20 -17.55
CA LYS A 300 -22.78 -1.73 -17.36
C LYS A 300 -23.70 -2.04 -18.57
N GLY A 301 -23.14 -2.38 -19.71
CA GLY A 301 -23.87 -2.78 -20.92
C GLY A 301 -24.58 -4.14 -20.82
N SER A 302 -24.30 -4.95 -19.77
CA SER A 302 -24.97 -6.22 -19.54
C SER A 302 -25.15 -6.50 -18.04
N ILE A 303 -26.36 -6.95 -17.66
CA ILE A 303 -26.64 -7.42 -16.30
C ILE A 303 -26.32 -8.91 -16.12
N LEU A 304 -26.05 -9.61 -17.22
CA LEU A 304 -25.71 -11.03 -17.18
C LEU A 304 -24.24 -11.21 -16.82
N PRO A 305 -23.90 -12.30 -16.10
CA PRO A 305 -22.51 -12.64 -15.85
C PRO A 305 -21.77 -12.76 -17.20
N THR A 306 -20.64 -12.08 -17.33
CA THR A 306 -19.72 -12.39 -18.42
C THR A 306 -19.12 -13.77 -18.17
N ASP A 307 -19.30 -14.70 -19.13
CA ASP A 307 -18.80 -16.08 -19.12
C ASP A 307 -17.27 -16.05 -19.12
N ASN A 308 -16.49 -15.70 -18.40
CA ASN A 308 -15.04 -15.48 -18.30
C ASN A 308 -14.70 -14.08 -17.80
N LYS A 309 -15.10 -13.77 -16.57
CA LYS A 309 -14.29 -12.83 -15.80
C LYS A 309 -12.96 -13.53 -15.54
N PHE A 310 -12.08 -13.38 -16.51
CA PHE A 310 -10.77 -13.99 -16.49
C PHE A 310 -10.06 -13.59 -15.19
N THR A 311 -9.69 -14.55 -14.38
CA THR A 311 -9.01 -14.36 -13.08
C THR A 311 -7.53 -13.99 -13.27
N GLY A 312 -7.21 -13.26 -14.35
CA GLY A 312 -5.88 -12.91 -14.78
C GLY A 312 -5.43 -11.50 -14.40
N ASN A 313 -5.98 -10.94 -13.33
CA ASN A 313 -5.74 -9.54 -12.98
C ASN A 313 -5.24 -9.44 -11.55
N THR A 314 -4.36 -8.49 -11.31
CA THR A 314 -3.79 -8.26 -9.99
C THR A 314 -2.96 -6.98 -10.01
N THR A 315 -3.22 -6.04 -9.13
CA THR A 315 -2.31 -4.94 -8.88
C THR A 315 -1.62 -5.16 -7.53
N LEU A 316 -0.29 -5.13 -7.54
CA LEU A 316 0.53 -5.34 -6.34
C LEU A 316 1.31 -4.08 -6.01
N ALA A 317 1.41 -3.74 -4.72
CA ALA A 317 2.27 -2.67 -4.27
C ALA A 317 3.08 -3.01 -3.03
N VAL A 318 4.25 -2.38 -2.94
CA VAL A 318 5.04 -2.27 -1.71
C VAL A 318 5.18 -0.79 -1.39
N VAL A 319 4.59 -0.36 -0.28
CA VAL A 319 4.77 0.99 0.31
C VAL A 319 5.90 0.91 1.31
N ILE A 320 6.90 1.78 1.17
CA ILE A 320 8.11 1.80 2.00
C ILE A 320 8.18 3.14 2.73
N THR A 321 8.38 3.14 4.05
CA THR A 321 8.60 4.36 4.83
C THR A 321 9.72 4.20 5.84
N ASN A 322 10.44 5.29 6.12
CA ASN A 322 11.40 5.38 7.21
C ASN A 322 10.76 5.74 8.56
N ALA A 323 9.43 5.88 8.61
CA ALA A 323 8.70 6.07 9.86
C ALA A 323 8.65 4.79 10.68
N SER A 324 8.55 4.94 12.01
CA SER A 324 8.46 3.82 12.96
C SER A 324 7.02 3.43 13.24
N PHE A 325 6.61 2.25 12.76
CA PHE A 325 5.28 1.70 12.99
C PHE A 325 5.33 0.24 13.39
N ASP A 326 4.32 -0.21 14.14
CA ASP A 326 4.08 -1.62 14.39
C ASP A 326 3.28 -2.30 13.26
N LYS A 327 3.12 -3.62 13.34
CA LYS A 327 2.39 -4.40 12.32
C LYS A 327 0.93 -3.98 12.17
N ALA A 328 0.25 -3.62 13.27
CA ALA A 328 -1.16 -3.23 13.22
C ALA A 328 -1.33 -1.89 12.51
N GLN A 329 -0.43 -0.94 12.80
CA GLN A 329 -0.37 0.35 12.12
C GLN A 329 -0.06 0.18 10.63
N LEU A 330 0.88 -0.70 10.28
CA LEU A 330 1.24 -0.98 8.89
C LEU A 330 0.11 -1.66 8.12
N CYS A 331 -0.66 -2.58 8.72
CA CYS A 331 -1.88 -3.10 8.10
C CYS A 331 -2.91 -1.98 7.85
N LYS A 332 -3.05 -1.02 8.77
CA LYS A 332 -3.93 0.13 8.57
C LYS A 332 -3.44 1.05 7.45
N ILE A 333 -2.13 1.32 7.37
CA ILE A 333 -1.51 2.12 6.30
C ILE A 333 -1.68 1.41 4.95
N ALA A 334 -1.46 0.08 4.87
CA ALA A 334 -1.72 -0.71 3.68
C ALA A 334 -3.19 -0.60 3.23
N GLY A 335 -4.13 -0.66 4.18
CA GLY A 335 -5.54 -0.45 3.91
C GLY A 335 -5.88 0.96 3.39
N MET A 336 -5.23 2.01 3.89
CA MET A 336 -5.39 3.39 3.38
C MET A 336 -4.75 3.56 2.00
N ALA A 337 -3.63 2.90 1.74
CA ALA A 337 -2.93 2.94 0.45
C ALA A 337 -3.79 2.41 -0.71
N HIS A 338 -4.75 1.50 -0.46
CA HIS A 338 -5.73 1.05 -1.46
C HIS A 338 -6.63 2.16 -2.00
N ASP A 339 -6.76 3.29 -1.29
CA ASP A 339 -7.43 4.46 -1.84
C ASP A 339 -6.68 5.02 -3.06
N GLY A 340 -5.37 4.80 -3.15
CA GLY A 340 -4.57 5.10 -4.35
C GLY A 340 -5.00 4.26 -5.55
N TYR A 341 -5.25 2.96 -5.35
CA TYR A 341 -5.82 2.11 -6.41
C TYR A 341 -7.21 2.60 -6.83
N ALA A 342 -8.09 2.90 -5.86
CA ALA A 342 -9.46 3.35 -6.13
C ALA A 342 -9.52 4.71 -6.86
N ARG A 343 -8.53 5.58 -6.66
CA ARG A 343 -8.41 6.87 -7.37
C ARG A 343 -7.96 6.68 -8.81
N SER A 344 -7.10 5.69 -9.07
CA SER A 344 -6.37 5.54 -10.33
C SER A 344 -6.87 4.39 -11.22
N ILE A 345 -7.63 3.41 -10.71
CA ILE A 345 -8.05 2.21 -11.45
C ILE A 345 -9.57 2.06 -11.38
N ARG A 346 -10.24 1.83 -12.52
CA ARG A 346 -11.71 1.69 -12.61
C ARG A 346 -12.12 0.62 -13.63
N PRO A 347 -12.83 -0.48 -13.20
CA PRO A 347 -13.05 -0.89 -11.82
C PRO A 347 -11.78 -1.46 -11.17
N VAL A 348 -11.78 -1.57 -9.83
CA VAL A 348 -10.69 -2.13 -9.04
C VAL A 348 -11.26 -3.04 -7.94
N HIS A 349 -10.44 -3.91 -7.36
CA HIS A 349 -10.83 -4.83 -6.29
C HIS A 349 -11.99 -5.75 -6.68
N THR A 350 -12.06 -6.13 -7.94
CA THR A 350 -13.09 -7.05 -8.41
C THR A 350 -12.82 -8.48 -7.94
N SER A 351 -13.80 -9.36 -8.10
CA SER A 351 -13.62 -10.79 -7.82
C SER A 351 -12.58 -11.48 -8.72
N ALA A 352 -12.17 -10.80 -9.80
CA ALA A 352 -11.19 -11.28 -10.77
C ALA A 352 -9.78 -10.71 -10.56
N ASP A 353 -9.62 -9.78 -9.60
CA ASP A 353 -8.32 -9.20 -9.24
C ASP A 353 -7.70 -9.92 -8.04
N GLY A 354 -6.37 -9.86 -7.90
CA GLY A 354 -5.63 -10.35 -6.74
C GLY A 354 -4.99 -9.23 -5.91
N ASP A 355 -5.57 -8.03 -5.97
CA ASP A 355 -5.00 -6.78 -5.45
C ASP A 355 -4.53 -6.87 -4.01
N SER A 356 -3.27 -6.54 -3.80
CA SER A 356 -2.61 -6.63 -2.49
C SER A 356 -1.61 -5.49 -2.32
N ILE A 357 -1.56 -4.91 -1.11
CA ILE A 357 -0.58 -3.89 -0.74
C ILE A 357 0.16 -4.30 0.52
N TYR A 358 1.48 -4.37 0.43
CA TYR A 358 2.39 -4.47 1.56
C TYR A 358 2.80 -3.06 1.99
N ALA A 359 2.81 -2.79 3.30
CA ALA A 359 3.40 -1.58 3.85
C ALA A 359 4.55 -1.97 4.78
N VAL A 360 5.72 -1.37 4.59
CA VAL A 360 6.92 -1.69 5.39
C VAL A 360 7.49 -0.46 6.06
N SER A 361 7.95 -0.65 7.30
CA SER A 361 8.62 0.35 8.14
C SER A 361 10.07 -0.07 8.32
N VAL A 362 11.01 0.81 7.90
CA VAL A 362 12.45 0.53 7.84
C VAL A 362 13.30 1.60 8.51
N GLY A 363 12.71 2.37 9.38
CA GLY A 363 13.37 3.43 10.15
C GLY A 363 12.70 3.69 11.48
N ASP A 364 13.10 4.77 12.11
CA ASP A 364 12.70 5.17 13.44
C ASP A 364 12.14 6.61 13.52
N VAL A 365 11.87 7.22 12.37
CA VAL A 365 11.29 8.57 12.29
C VAL A 365 9.89 8.55 12.91
N PRO A 366 9.62 9.36 13.96
CA PRO A 366 8.27 9.46 14.51
C PRO A 366 7.37 10.21 13.52
N ALA A 367 6.23 9.61 13.17
CA ALA A 367 5.26 10.22 12.26
C ALA A 367 3.83 9.87 12.66
N ASP A 368 2.89 10.73 12.29
CA ASP A 368 1.47 10.44 12.43
C ASP A 368 1.04 9.37 11.43
N GLN A 369 0.33 8.34 11.91
CA GLN A 369 -0.11 7.21 11.10
C GLN A 369 -1.06 7.63 9.98
N ASP A 370 -1.98 8.57 10.24
CA ASP A 370 -2.96 9.01 9.26
C ASP A 370 -2.32 9.87 8.18
N LEU A 371 -1.33 10.71 8.54
CA LEU A 371 -0.51 11.43 7.56
C LEU A 371 0.21 10.45 6.62
N VAL A 372 0.87 9.43 7.18
CA VAL A 372 1.57 8.42 6.37
C VAL A 372 0.58 7.63 5.51
N GLY A 373 -0.61 7.34 6.02
CA GLY A 373 -1.68 6.69 5.25
C GLY A 373 -2.18 7.53 4.06
N ILE A 374 -2.33 8.85 4.24
CA ILE A 374 -2.69 9.78 3.15
C ILE A 374 -1.58 9.81 2.09
N LEU A 375 -0.33 9.99 2.52
CA LEU A 375 0.82 9.99 1.62
C LEU A 375 0.98 8.64 0.89
N ALA A 376 0.71 7.51 1.58
CA ALA A 376 0.74 6.18 0.98
C ALA A 376 -0.23 6.07 -0.21
N ALA A 377 -1.46 6.59 -0.07
CA ALA A 377 -2.43 6.60 -1.16
C ALA A 377 -1.95 7.49 -2.34
N GLU A 378 -1.31 8.62 -2.05
CA GLU A 378 -0.79 9.54 -3.08
C GLU A 378 0.39 8.92 -3.83
N VAL A 379 1.41 8.40 -3.13
CA VAL A 379 2.58 7.80 -3.80
C VAL A 379 2.21 6.53 -4.57
N VAL A 380 1.19 5.78 -4.13
CA VAL A 380 0.64 4.64 -4.88
C VAL A 380 -0.03 5.12 -6.17
N SER A 381 -0.82 6.21 -6.12
CA SER A 381 -1.45 6.78 -7.33
C SER A 381 -0.41 7.27 -8.35
N GLU A 382 0.65 7.95 -7.90
CA GLU A 382 1.74 8.38 -8.77
C GLU A 382 2.52 7.19 -9.33
N ALA A 383 2.83 6.17 -8.53
CA ALA A 383 3.52 4.97 -8.98
C ALA A 383 2.71 4.20 -10.04
N ILE A 384 1.37 4.17 -9.95
CA ILE A 384 0.49 3.64 -11.01
C ILE A 384 0.68 4.42 -12.30
N LYS A 385 0.71 5.75 -12.23
CA LYS A 385 0.95 6.60 -13.40
C LYS A 385 2.31 6.31 -14.01
N GLN A 386 3.38 6.20 -13.20
CA GLN A 386 4.72 5.84 -13.65
C GLN A 386 4.76 4.45 -14.32
N ALA A 387 3.98 3.48 -13.84
CA ALA A 387 3.88 2.16 -14.46
C ALA A 387 3.25 2.18 -15.86
N VAL A 388 2.41 3.19 -16.17
CA VAL A 388 1.87 3.42 -17.52
C VAL A 388 2.87 4.20 -18.39
N GLU A 389 3.41 5.30 -17.87
CA GLU A 389 4.27 6.22 -18.63
C GLU A 389 5.61 5.59 -19.04
N ASN A 390 6.18 4.70 -18.20
CA ASN A 390 7.45 4.01 -18.46
C ASN A 390 7.30 2.69 -19.22
N ALA A 391 6.07 2.20 -19.42
CA ALA A 391 5.85 0.99 -20.20
C ALA A 391 6.15 1.19 -21.68
N GLU A 392 6.63 0.14 -22.33
CA GLU A 392 6.88 0.05 -23.76
C GLU A 392 6.00 -1.04 -24.39
N SER A 393 5.58 -0.84 -25.64
CA SER A 393 4.82 -1.86 -26.38
C SER A 393 5.62 -3.16 -26.46
N ALA A 394 4.99 -4.27 -26.13
CA ALA A 394 5.63 -5.59 -26.13
C ALA A 394 4.61 -6.70 -26.40
N CYS A 395 5.07 -7.82 -26.98
CA CYS A 395 4.24 -9.01 -27.23
C CYS A 395 2.95 -8.75 -28.01
N GLY A 396 2.92 -7.70 -28.85
CA GLY A 396 1.74 -7.32 -29.63
C GLY A 396 0.73 -6.44 -28.89
N TYR A 397 1.01 -6.03 -27.65
CA TYR A 397 0.19 -5.12 -26.85
C TYR A 397 0.78 -3.71 -26.89
N PRO A 398 -0.02 -2.68 -27.27
CA PRO A 398 0.44 -1.30 -27.29
C PRO A 398 0.59 -0.72 -25.87
N ALA A 399 1.61 0.10 -25.66
CA ALA A 399 1.74 0.95 -24.48
C ALA A 399 1.06 2.32 -24.73
N ALA A 400 0.79 3.08 -23.67
CA ALA A 400 0.12 4.37 -23.76
C ALA A 400 0.85 5.39 -24.65
N ARG A 401 2.18 5.39 -24.62
CA ARG A 401 3.05 6.26 -25.42
C ARG A 401 2.92 6.05 -26.93
N ASP A 402 2.43 4.88 -27.35
CA ASP A 402 2.37 4.47 -28.76
C ASP A 402 0.94 4.58 -29.34
N LEU A 403 -0.04 5.00 -28.52
CA LEU A 403 -1.36 5.33 -29.02
C LEU A 403 -1.34 6.66 -29.79
N PRO A 404 -2.16 6.81 -30.85
CA PRO A 404 -2.34 8.10 -31.50
C PRO A 404 -2.75 9.18 -30.48
N GLN A 405 -2.04 10.29 -30.47
CA GLN A 405 -2.46 11.47 -29.70
C GLN A 405 -3.54 12.21 -30.50
N GLU A 406 -4.67 12.51 -29.87
CA GLU A 406 -5.73 13.31 -30.48
C GLU A 406 -5.31 14.77 -30.75
#